data_d615c5d83311abdafcc4b50c70e18271
#
_entry.id   d615c5d83311abdafcc4b50c70e18271
#
_cell.length_a   1.000
_cell.length_b   1.000
_cell.length_c   1.000
_cell.angle_alpha   90.00
_cell.angle_beta   90.00
_cell.angle_gamma   90.00
#
_symmetry.space_group_name_H-M   'P 1'
#
loop_
_entity.id
_entity.type
_entity.pdbx_description
1 polymer ?
#
loop_
_entity_poly.entity_id
_entity_poly.type
_entity_poly.pdbx_seq_one_letter_code
_entity_poly.pdbx_strand_id
1 'polypeptide(L)'
;KLLVKRHKLDKHHAVHCLLVLDDAARTVSLTENVQREAMSPIEELFAWKDLAAEGRPVEDIAADFGVTPLVVQRRLKLANVSPRLLADFDTQAVTLEQLMALAITDDHAAQEAAFYDAPQWQRNPEALRDHLTSEEIDASRDAVARFVGQVAYEQAGGDIRRDLFADE
;
A
#
# COMPACT_ATOMS: atom_id res chain seq x y z
N LYS A 1 -4.41 -17.91 30.78
CA LYS A 1 -3.64 -18.94 31.51
C LYS A 1 -2.40 -18.37 32.22
N LEU A 2 -1.60 -17.48 31.64
CA LEU A 2 -0.39 -16.90 32.23
C LEU A 2 -0.69 -16.02 33.45
N LEU A 3 -1.72 -15.17 33.39
CA LEU A 3 -2.12 -14.28 34.50
C LEU A 3 -2.64 -15.06 35.70
N VAL A 4 -3.36 -16.18 35.49
CA VAL A 4 -3.79 -17.09 36.53
C VAL A 4 -2.60 -17.81 37.15
N LYS A 5 -1.65 -18.30 36.32
CA LYS A 5 -0.39 -18.89 36.82
C LYS A 5 0.50 -17.95 37.64
N ARG A 6 0.42 -16.65 37.37
CA ARG A 6 1.14 -15.60 38.12
C ARG A 6 0.35 -15.03 39.30
N HIS A 7 -0.78 -15.65 39.67
CA HIS A 7 -1.68 -15.20 40.76
C HIS A 7 -2.14 -13.74 40.63
N LYS A 8 -2.17 -13.18 39.40
CA LYS A 8 -2.68 -11.85 39.12
C LYS A 8 -4.17 -11.80 38.84
N LEU A 9 -4.81 -12.94 38.54
CA LEU A 9 -6.23 -13.11 38.34
C LEU A 9 -6.71 -14.43 38.94
N ASP A 10 -7.90 -14.44 39.53
CA ASP A 10 -8.57 -15.65 39.98
C ASP A 10 -8.93 -16.54 38.79
N LYS A 11 -8.95 -17.86 39.01
CA LYS A 11 -9.29 -18.86 37.98
C LYS A 11 -10.72 -18.67 37.44
N HIS A 12 -11.62 -18.15 38.26
CA HIS A 12 -13.03 -17.93 37.92
C HIS A 12 -13.34 -16.45 37.66
N HIS A 13 -12.31 -15.61 37.47
CA HIS A 13 -12.51 -14.19 37.14
C HIS A 13 -13.28 -14.06 35.81
N ALA A 14 -14.42 -13.35 35.87
CA ALA A 14 -15.22 -13.07 34.68
C ALA A 14 -14.48 -12.11 33.74
N VAL A 15 -14.34 -12.52 32.49
CA VAL A 15 -13.71 -11.69 31.44
C VAL A 15 -14.77 -11.33 30.41
N HIS A 16 -14.90 -10.07 30.10
CA HIS A 16 -15.75 -9.63 28.99
C HIS A 16 -15.17 -10.15 27.67
N CYS A 17 -15.98 -10.91 26.94
CA CYS A 17 -15.62 -11.48 25.63
C CYS A 17 -16.64 -11.04 24.59
N LEU A 18 -16.16 -10.64 23.44
CA LEU A 18 -16.96 -10.44 22.24
C LEU A 18 -16.89 -11.72 21.40
N LEU A 19 -18.04 -12.32 21.11
CA LEU A 19 -18.12 -13.44 20.19
C LEU A 19 -18.30 -12.89 18.79
N VAL A 20 -17.36 -13.21 17.92
CA VAL A 20 -17.37 -12.78 16.52
C VAL A 20 -17.52 -14.03 15.65
N LEU A 21 -18.35 -13.97 14.62
CA LEU A 21 -18.49 -15.05 13.63
C LEU A 21 -17.18 -15.18 12.83
N ASP A 22 -16.89 -16.39 12.35
CA ASP A 22 -15.61 -16.73 11.70
C ASP A 22 -15.23 -15.78 10.56
N ASP A 23 -16.21 -15.34 9.76
CA ASP A 23 -16.02 -14.44 8.61
C ASP A 23 -15.49 -13.04 9.02
N ALA A 24 -15.83 -12.59 10.23
CA ALA A 24 -15.43 -11.30 10.75
C ALA A 24 -14.24 -11.39 11.74
N ALA A 25 -13.93 -12.59 12.25
CA ALA A 25 -12.96 -12.78 13.34
C ALA A 25 -11.57 -12.28 12.97
N ARG A 26 -11.14 -12.52 11.73
CA ARG A 26 -9.84 -12.08 11.23
C ARG A 26 -9.74 -10.55 11.12
N THR A 27 -10.79 -9.92 10.59
CA THR A 27 -10.86 -8.46 10.48
C THR A 27 -10.89 -7.79 11.86
N VAL A 28 -11.71 -8.30 12.79
CA VAL A 28 -11.79 -7.76 14.15
C VAL A 28 -10.46 -7.92 14.88
N SER A 29 -9.79 -9.07 14.75
CA SER A 29 -8.47 -9.31 15.34
C SER A 29 -7.41 -8.37 14.76
N LEU A 30 -7.44 -8.15 13.45
CA LEU A 30 -6.52 -7.26 12.76
C LEU A 30 -6.75 -5.80 13.16
N THR A 31 -8.01 -5.34 13.20
CA THR A 31 -8.38 -3.99 13.63
C THR A 31 -7.97 -3.74 15.09
N GLU A 32 -8.16 -4.73 15.98
CA GLU A 32 -7.73 -4.63 17.37
C GLU A 32 -6.20 -4.53 17.49
N ASN A 33 -5.46 -5.32 16.72
CA ASN A 33 -4.00 -5.29 16.72
C ASN A 33 -3.44 -3.96 16.19
N VAL A 34 -4.01 -3.43 15.11
CA VAL A 34 -3.64 -2.10 14.58
C VAL A 34 -3.89 -0.99 15.61
N GLN A 35 -4.89 -1.13 16.47
CA GLN A 35 -5.19 -0.13 17.51
C GLN A 35 -4.37 -0.30 18.81
N ARG A 36 -3.87 -1.49 19.11
CA ARG A 36 -3.18 -1.80 20.39
C ARG A 36 -1.66 -1.76 20.34
N GLU A 37 -1.08 -2.28 19.28
CA GLU A 37 0.36 -2.23 19.02
C GLU A 37 0.53 -1.59 17.66
N ALA A 38 1.32 -0.53 17.56
CA ALA A 38 1.65 0.04 16.26
C ALA A 38 2.32 -1.06 15.41
N MET A 39 1.55 -1.68 14.53
CA MET A 39 2.10 -2.57 13.50
C MET A 39 3.17 -1.79 12.74
N SER A 40 4.21 -2.48 12.30
CA SER A 40 5.14 -1.82 11.39
C SER A 40 4.38 -1.38 10.12
N PRO A 41 4.77 -0.27 9.49
CA PRO A 41 4.12 0.18 8.26
C PRO A 41 4.03 -0.93 7.19
N ILE A 42 5.02 -1.80 7.14
CA ILE A 42 5.07 -2.94 6.21
C ILE A 42 4.05 -4.02 6.59
N GLU A 43 3.94 -4.37 7.87
CA GLU A 43 2.95 -5.35 8.33
C GLU A 43 1.53 -4.90 8.02
N GLU A 44 1.24 -3.60 8.17
CA GLU A 44 -0.05 -3.03 7.81
C GLU A 44 -0.33 -3.13 6.30
N LEU A 45 0.66 -2.84 5.45
CA LEU A 45 0.55 -2.98 4.00
C LEU A 45 0.18 -4.42 3.59
N PHE A 46 0.87 -5.41 4.13
CA PHE A 46 0.61 -6.81 3.81
C PHE A 46 -0.74 -7.29 4.35
N ALA A 47 -1.13 -6.85 5.55
CA ALA A 47 -2.43 -7.20 6.12
C ALA A 47 -3.60 -6.72 5.22
N TRP A 48 -3.51 -5.52 4.68
CA TRP A 48 -4.52 -5.00 3.76
C TRP A 48 -4.48 -5.69 2.39
N LYS A 49 -3.27 -6.03 1.90
CA LYS A 49 -3.12 -6.83 0.68
C LYS A 49 -3.79 -8.20 0.80
N ASP A 50 -3.64 -8.86 1.93
CA ASP A 50 -4.27 -10.15 2.21
C ASP A 50 -5.80 -10.04 2.19
N LEU A 51 -6.38 -9.00 2.84
CA LEU A 51 -7.83 -8.76 2.82
C LEU A 51 -8.35 -8.51 1.41
N ALA A 52 -7.62 -7.74 0.61
CA ALA A 52 -7.98 -7.50 -0.79
C ALA A 52 -7.88 -8.78 -1.64
N ALA A 53 -6.86 -9.63 -1.40
CA ALA A 53 -6.69 -10.92 -2.07
C ALA A 53 -7.81 -11.93 -1.70
N GLU A 54 -8.40 -11.82 -0.52
CA GLU A 54 -9.60 -12.56 -0.10
C GLU A 54 -10.89 -12.07 -0.81
N GLY A 55 -10.79 -11.06 -1.67
CA GLY A 55 -11.89 -10.51 -2.46
C GLY A 55 -12.70 -9.44 -1.75
N ARG A 56 -12.20 -8.86 -0.65
CA ARG A 56 -12.89 -7.76 0.03
C ARG A 56 -12.78 -6.47 -0.79
N PRO A 57 -13.91 -5.76 -1.02
CA PRO A 57 -13.91 -4.46 -1.68
C PRO A 57 -13.08 -3.42 -0.89
N VAL A 58 -12.43 -2.52 -1.61
CA VAL A 58 -11.62 -1.43 -1.03
C VAL A 58 -12.45 -0.56 -0.10
N GLU A 59 -13.71 -0.32 -0.44
CA GLU A 59 -14.66 0.47 0.34
C GLU A 59 -14.97 -0.16 1.69
N ASP A 60 -15.10 -1.50 1.74
CA ASP A 60 -15.35 -2.24 2.97
C ASP A 60 -14.12 -2.24 3.88
N ILE A 61 -12.93 -2.42 3.30
CA ILE A 61 -11.66 -2.30 4.04
C ILE A 61 -11.54 -0.88 4.62
N ALA A 62 -11.81 0.15 3.81
CA ALA A 62 -11.74 1.54 4.25
C ALA A 62 -12.70 1.82 5.42
N ALA A 63 -13.92 1.30 5.36
CA ALA A 63 -14.92 1.45 6.43
C ALA A 63 -14.48 0.77 7.73
N ASP A 64 -13.93 -0.45 7.65
CA ASP A 64 -13.47 -1.21 8.82
C ASP A 64 -12.33 -0.53 9.57
N PHE A 65 -11.41 0.11 8.82
CA PHE A 65 -10.24 0.79 9.40
C PHE A 65 -10.46 2.28 9.63
N GLY A 66 -11.62 2.85 9.26
CA GLY A 66 -11.95 4.26 9.46
C GLY A 66 -11.11 5.20 8.59
N VAL A 67 -10.69 4.76 7.42
CA VAL A 67 -9.89 5.52 6.44
C VAL A 67 -10.68 5.73 5.14
N THR A 68 -10.13 6.55 4.23
CA THR A 68 -10.76 6.71 2.90
C THR A 68 -10.35 5.58 1.95
N PRO A 69 -11.19 5.24 0.94
CA PRO A 69 -10.83 4.26 -0.09
C PRO A 69 -9.52 4.58 -0.81
N LEU A 70 -9.22 5.86 -1.01
CA LEU A 70 -7.95 6.31 -1.60
C LEU A 70 -6.74 5.89 -0.75
N VAL A 71 -6.82 6.01 0.57
CA VAL A 71 -5.76 5.56 1.48
C VAL A 71 -5.53 4.05 1.34
N VAL A 72 -6.60 3.25 1.24
CA VAL A 72 -6.48 1.81 1.02
C VAL A 72 -5.81 1.52 -0.33
N GLN A 73 -6.24 2.19 -1.41
CA GLN A 73 -5.65 2.02 -2.74
C GLN A 73 -4.14 2.35 -2.74
N ARG A 74 -3.74 3.46 -2.12
CA ARG A 74 -2.33 3.86 -1.96
C ARG A 74 -1.52 2.79 -1.21
N ARG A 75 -2.06 2.27 -0.13
CA ARG A 75 -1.41 1.20 0.65
C ARG A 75 -1.27 -0.09 -0.14
N LEU A 76 -2.32 -0.50 -0.87
CA LEU A 76 -2.25 -1.68 -1.74
C LEU A 76 -1.22 -1.50 -2.86
N LYS A 77 -1.12 -0.29 -3.41
CA LYS A 77 -0.11 0.02 -4.44
C LYS A 77 1.30 -0.09 -3.88
N LEU A 78 1.57 0.42 -2.67
CA LEU A 78 2.86 0.26 -1.99
C LEU A 78 3.17 -1.20 -1.66
N ALA A 79 2.16 -1.99 -1.24
CA ALA A 79 2.32 -3.41 -0.96
C ALA A 79 2.65 -4.25 -2.23
N ASN A 80 2.50 -3.65 -3.42
CA ASN A 80 2.83 -4.27 -4.70
C ASN A 80 4.23 -3.89 -5.23
N VAL A 81 5.02 -3.16 -4.46
CA VAL A 81 6.43 -2.89 -4.77
C VAL A 81 7.26 -4.16 -4.56
N SER A 82 8.39 -4.25 -5.28
CA SER A 82 9.32 -5.38 -5.16
C SER A 82 9.61 -5.74 -3.71
N PRO A 83 9.56 -7.03 -3.33
CA PRO A 83 9.87 -7.48 -1.97
C PRO A 83 11.26 -7.05 -1.49
N ARG A 84 12.22 -6.92 -2.40
CA ARG A 84 13.56 -6.46 -2.09
C ARG A 84 13.58 -5.00 -1.66
N LEU A 85 12.86 -4.13 -2.36
CA LEU A 85 12.73 -2.71 -2.03
C LEU A 85 11.94 -2.52 -0.73
N LEU A 86 10.93 -3.35 -0.46
CA LEU A 86 10.20 -3.34 0.81
C LEU A 86 11.09 -3.75 1.99
N ALA A 87 11.98 -4.73 1.81
CA ALA A 87 12.96 -5.10 2.83
C ALA A 87 13.98 -3.97 3.10
N ASP A 88 14.41 -3.26 2.06
CA ASP A 88 15.28 -2.10 2.18
C ASP A 88 14.57 -0.90 2.83
N PHE A 89 13.27 -0.76 2.64
CA PHE A 89 12.45 0.23 3.36
C PHE A 89 12.36 -0.08 4.85
N ASP A 90 12.22 -1.35 5.25
CA ASP A 90 12.20 -1.76 6.66
C ASP A 90 13.52 -1.42 7.37
N THR A 91 14.64 -1.55 6.66
CA THR A 91 15.98 -1.18 7.15
C THR A 91 16.32 0.31 6.98
N GLN A 92 15.38 1.12 6.50
CA GLN A 92 15.55 2.56 6.22
C GLN A 92 16.58 2.87 5.12
N ALA A 93 16.94 1.91 4.28
CA ALA A 93 17.79 2.13 3.11
C ALA A 93 17.00 2.76 1.93
N VAL A 94 15.69 2.57 1.90
CA VAL A 94 14.73 3.22 0.98
C VAL A 94 13.79 4.09 1.80
N THR A 95 13.49 5.30 1.33
CA THR A 95 12.52 6.18 1.98
C THR A 95 11.10 5.93 1.48
N LEU A 96 10.09 6.38 2.24
CA LEU A 96 8.69 6.28 1.81
C LEU A 96 8.45 7.01 0.47
N GLU A 97 9.02 8.19 0.29
CA GLU A 97 8.89 8.99 -0.94
C GLU A 97 9.48 8.26 -2.15
N GLN A 98 10.63 7.57 -1.97
CA GLN A 98 11.22 6.74 -3.01
C GLN A 98 10.33 5.54 -3.33
N LEU A 99 9.75 4.90 -2.31
CA LEU A 99 8.83 3.78 -2.49
C LEU A 99 7.58 4.20 -3.28
N MET A 100 7.01 5.37 -2.95
CA MET A 100 5.86 5.95 -3.66
C MET A 100 6.19 6.24 -5.14
N ALA A 101 7.40 6.74 -5.41
CA ALA A 101 7.87 6.97 -6.78
C ALA A 101 8.01 5.65 -7.56
N LEU A 102 8.57 4.61 -6.94
CA LEU A 102 8.75 3.29 -7.55
C LEU A 102 7.43 2.56 -7.76
N ALA A 103 6.42 2.83 -6.93
CA ALA A 103 5.09 2.24 -7.04
C ALA A 103 4.30 2.72 -8.27
N ILE A 104 4.82 3.63 -9.09
CA ILE A 104 4.17 4.07 -10.32
C ILE A 104 3.99 2.92 -11.32
N THR A 105 4.86 1.92 -11.31
CA THR A 105 4.76 0.69 -12.10
C THR A 105 4.59 -0.53 -11.20
N ASP A 106 4.00 -1.61 -11.72
CA ASP A 106 3.90 -2.91 -11.05
C ASP A 106 5.00 -3.90 -11.52
N ASP A 107 5.89 -3.46 -12.42
CA ASP A 107 7.03 -4.25 -12.88
C ASP A 107 8.17 -4.18 -11.87
N HIS A 108 8.33 -5.25 -11.08
CA HIS A 108 9.38 -5.35 -10.07
C HIS A 108 10.79 -5.25 -10.65
N ALA A 109 11.03 -5.77 -11.86
CA ALA A 109 12.35 -5.69 -12.49
C ALA A 109 12.69 -4.24 -12.86
N ALA A 110 11.72 -3.50 -13.41
CA ALA A 110 11.88 -2.09 -13.71
C ALA A 110 12.08 -1.25 -12.43
N GLN A 111 11.32 -1.54 -11.36
CA GLN A 111 11.48 -0.89 -10.06
C GLN A 111 12.89 -1.08 -9.49
N GLU A 112 13.38 -2.33 -9.49
CA GLU A 112 14.72 -2.67 -8.98
C GLU A 112 15.82 -2.05 -9.83
N ALA A 113 15.74 -2.12 -11.15
CA ALA A 113 16.70 -1.49 -12.05
C ALA A 113 16.75 0.02 -11.85
N ALA A 114 15.60 0.69 -11.77
CA ALA A 114 15.51 2.12 -11.54
C ALA A 114 16.21 2.54 -10.24
N PHE A 115 16.13 1.73 -9.19
CA PHE A 115 16.73 2.06 -7.90
C PHE A 115 18.18 1.62 -7.77
N TYR A 116 18.50 0.35 -8.08
CA TYR A 116 19.84 -0.22 -7.79
C TYR A 116 20.87 0.11 -8.85
N ASP A 117 20.47 0.22 -10.13
CA ASP A 117 21.39 0.52 -11.22
C ASP A 117 21.68 2.04 -11.32
N ALA A 118 20.79 2.87 -10.75
CA ALA A 118 21.01 4.30 -10.70
C ALA A 118 22.06 4.70 -9.65
N PRO A 119 22.92 5.68 -9.95
CA PRO A 119 23.83 6.25 -8.96
C PRO A 119 23.03 6.94 -7.84
N GLN A 120 23.57 6.98 -6.62
CA GLN A 120 22.86 7.45 -5.44
C GLN A 120 22.26 8.87 -5.58
N TRP A 121 22.89 9.75 -6.33
CA TRP A 121 22.41 11.11 -6.56
C TRP A 121 21.16 11.17 -7.48
N GLN A 122 20.86 10.11 -8.25
CA GLN A 122 19.66 9.96 -9.08
C GLN A 122 18.53 9.21 -8.39
N ARG A 123 18.70 8.77 -7.15
CA ARG A 123 17.68 8.04 -6.40
C ARG A 123 16.68 8.95 -5.69
N ASN A 124 16.57 10.22 -6.09
CA ASN A 124 15.49 11.07 -5.60
C ASN A 124 14.15 10.68 -6.26
N PRO A 125 13.00 10.92 -5.59
CA PRO A 125 11.69 10.48 -6.06
C PRO A 125 11.32 10.98 -7.46
N GLU A 126 11.70 12.21 -7.80
CA GLU A 126 11.42 12.82 -9.11
C GLU A 126 12.20 12.10 -10.23
N ALA A 127 13.50 11.89 -10.06
CA ALA A 127 14.31 11.18 -11.03
C ALA A 127 13.91 9.71 -11.22
N LEU A 128 13.45 9.05 -10.15
CA LEU A 128 12.91 7.69 -10.23
C LEU A 128 11.61 7.64 -11.05
N ARG A 129 10.69 8.60 -10.82
CA ARG A 129 9.48 8.73 -11.65
C ARG A 129 9.81 9.00 -13.10
N ASP A 130 10.64 9.99 -13.38
CA ASP A 130 11.05 10.36 -14.73
C ASP A 130 11.67 9.17 -15.48
N HIS A 131 12.50 8.40 -14.79
CA HIS A 131 13.12 7.20 -15.37
C HIS A 131 12.07 6.14 -15.74
N LEU A 132 11.14 5.85 -14.81
CA LEU A 132 10.11 4.82 -15.01
C LEU A 132 9.02 5.22 -16.00
N THR A 133 8.84 6.52 -16.27
CA THR A 133 7.84 7.07 -17.20
C THR A 133 8.46 7.71 -18.43
N SER A 134 9.77 7.52 -18.67
CA SER A 134 10.52 8.17 -19.75
C SER A 134 9.98 7.90 -21.16
N GLU A 135 9.30 6.77 -21.36
CA GLU A 135 8.66 6.40 -22.63
C GLU A 135 7.17 6.81 -22.70
N GLU A 136 6.64 7.44 -21.65
CA GLU A 136 5.24 7.83 -21.53
C GLU A 136 5.05 9.33 -21.78
N ILE A 137 3.86 9.70 -22.20
CA ILE A 137 3.47 11.09 -22.43
C ILE A 137 2.68 11.60 -21.24
N ASP A 138 3.11 12.72 -20.65
CA ASP A 138 2.32 13.42 -19.63
C ASP A 138 1.07 14.03 -20.28
N ALA A 139 -0.07 13.36 -20.10
CA ALA A 139 -1.35 13.75 -20.68
C ALA A 139 -1.83 15.13 -20.19
N SER A 140 -1.33 15.64 -19.06
CA SER A 140 -1.67 16.96 -18.54
C SER A 140 -0.92 18.10 -19.26
N ARG A 141 0.27 17.81 -19.77
CA ARG A 141 1.18 18.79 -20.39
C ARG A 141 1.18 18.71 -21.90
N ASP A 142 1.02 17.53 -22.47
CA ASP A 142 1.06 17.35 -23.92
C ASP A 142 -0.18 17.92 -24.60
N ALA A 143 0.00 18.70 -25.66
CA ALA A 143 -1.07 19.38 -26.37
C ALA A 143 -1.98 18.43 -27.15
N VAL A 144 -1.41 17.35 -27.71
CA VAL A 144 -2.18 16.36 -28.48
C VAL A 144 -3.00 15.50 -27.53
N ALA A 145 -2.40 15.04 -26.41
CA ALA A 145 -3.12 14.29 -25.39
C ALA A 145 -4.28 15.09 -24.80
N ARG A 146 -4.07 16.37 -24.53
CA ARG A 146 -5.13 17.28 -24.06
C ARG A 146 -6.25 17.50 -25.09
N PHE A 147 -5.90 17.58 -26.38
CA PHE A 147 -6.88 17.72 -27.47
C PHE A 147 -7.72 16.45 -27.63
N VAL A 148 -7.12 15.26 -27.60
CA VAL A 148 -7.82 13.98 -27.69
C VAL A 148 -8.71 13.75 -26.48
N GLY A 149 -8.22 14.08 -25.29
CA GLY A 149 -8.90 13.88 -24.01
C GLY A 149 -8.81 12.43 -23.53
N GLN A 150 -8.72 12.28 -22.21
CA GLN A 150 -8.52 10.97 -21.55
C GLN A 150 -9.63 9.97 -21.88
N VAL A 151 -10.88 10.41 -21.79
CA VAL A 151 -12.05 9.53 -22.02
C VAL A 151 -12.08 8.98 -23.45
N ALA A 152 -11.82 9.83 -24.46
CA ALA A 152 -11.78 9.38 -25.84
C ALA A 152 -10.64 8.42 -26.11
N TYR A 153 -9.47 8.65 -25.48
CA TYR A 153 -8.31 7.79 -25.59
C TYR A 153 -8.56 6.40 -24.97
N GLU A 154 -9.14 6.34 -23.75
CA GLU A 154 -9.51 5.07 -23.10
C GLU A 154 -10.59 4.32 -23.88
N GLN A 155 -11.60 5.02 -24.43
CA GLN A 155 -12.64 4.41 -25.27
C GLN A 155 -12.07 3.80 -26.56
N ALA A 156 -10.99 4.37 -27.08
CA ALA A 156 -10.26 3.84 -28.22
C ALA A 156 -9.33 2.67 -27.87
N GLY A 157 -9.27 2.25 -26.59
CA GLY A 157 -8.42 1.17 -26.11
C GLY A 157 -7.03 1.61 -25.66
N GLY A 158 -6.83 2.92 -25.48
CA GLY A 158 -5.59 3.47 -24.91
C GLY A 158 -5.50 3.19 -23.40
N ASP A 159 -4.30 2.92 -22.91
CA ASP A 159 -4.03 2.73 -21.50
C ASP A 159 -3.53 4.03 -20.86
N ILE A 160 -4.09 4.38 -19.71
CA ILE A 160 -3.70 5.58 -18.95
C ILE A 160 -3.21 5.16 -17.56
N ARG A 161 -1.93 5.39 -17.32
CA ARG A 161 -1.35 5.23 -15.99
C ARG A 161 -1.71 6.44 -15.12
N ARG A 162 -2.17 6.19 -13.91
CA ARG A 162 -2.48 7.23 -12.91
C ARG A 162 -1.53 7.10 -11.74
N ASP A 163 -0.80 8.16 -11.44
CA ASP A 163 0.00 8.24 -10.20
C ASP A 163 -0.93 8.55 -9.02
N LEU A 164 -1.08 7.60 -8.11
CA LEU A 164 -1.91 7.76 -6.91
C LEU A 164 -1.26 8.67 -5.85
N PHE A 165 0.02 9.04 -6.04
CA PHE A 165 0.81 9.84 -5.11
C PHE A 165 1.18 11.23 -5.65
N ALA A 166 0.65 11.63 -6.81
CA ALA A 166 1.00 12.89 -7.45
C ALA A 166 0.66 14.14 -6.62
N ASP A 167 -0.29 14.00 -5.67
CA ASP A 167 -0.81 15.12 -4.86
C ASP A 167 -0.26 15.10 -3.41
N GLU A 168 0.78 14.36 -3.10
CA GLU A 168 1.43 14.30 -1.77
C GLU A 168 2.73 15.05 -1.69
#